data_cc62f644feaf7a560cd5c533da0f63c6
#
_entry.id   cc62f644feaf7a560cd5c533da0f63c6
#
_cell.length_a   1.000
_cell.length_b   1.000
_cell.length_c   1.000
_cell.angle_alpha   90.00
_cell.angle_beta   90.00
_cell.angle_gamma   90.00
#
_symmetry.space_group_name_H-M   'P 1'
#
loop_
_entity.id
_entity.type
_entity.pdbx_description
1 polymer ?
#
loop_
_entity_poly.entity_id
_entity_poly.type
_entity_poly.pdbx_seq_one_letter_code
_entity_poly.pdbx_strand_id
1 'polypeptide(L)'
;MEIRYLKESEKQKTRILWEEAFFEDSDSFQDYYFSYKVKENQILAGEESGKIVSMIHRNPYLLTVGKDREGNPRLWRSDYLVGVATALNRRGRGCMRKLLVQCLEDMYREDMPFCFLMPADERIYLPFDFTYIFRQPFWKLRDSGQLKKEKVTKESYKDVAGWMNAWLETQYDVFAKRDERYLDGLVKELESEAGNLYLLKIQTNTRDEMVGLYAEWGLEKREQRLLYTAETYRVLEKAEPAIMGRIVALSRFVEAIRLKDSIETEEAVFYLHVQDKLLKKNEGPWLWHINHTSSWLEPTHRREKVDTLCEIDLPIQELTAWLMGYAVPSSLCSQAEKQIRCLQGVFLDEIV
;
A
#
# COMPACT_ATOMS: atom_id res chain seq x y z
N MET A 1 30.19 0.29 5.14
CA MET A 1 28.85 -0.14 5.59
C MET A 1 28.53 -1.46 4.92
N GLU A 2 28.35 -2.50 5.70
CA GLU A 2 27.84 -3.81 5.28
C GLU A 2 26.31 -3.77 5.26
N ILE A 3 25.69 -4.38 4.24
CA ILE A 3 24.22 -4.43 4.12
C ILE A 3 23.78 -5.88 4.19
N ARG A 4 22.87 -6.19 5.11
CA ARG A 4 22.32 -7.53 5.29
C ARG A 4 20.93 -7.51 5.94
N TYR A 5 20.20 -8.61 5.76
CA TYR A 5 19.00 -8.86 6.55
C TYR A 5 19.36 -9.32 7.97
N LEU A 6 18.64 -8.78 8.95
CA LEU A 6 18.82 -9.18 10.35
C LEU A 6 18.15 -10.52 10.64
N LYS A 7 18.80 -11.32 11.50
CA LYS A 7 18.16 -12.50 12.07
C LYS A 7 17.10 -12.09 13.10
N GLU A 8 16.19 -13.01 13.42
CA GLU A 8 15.10 -12.76 14.39
C GLU A 8 15.64 -12.22 15.73
N SER A 9 16.71 -12.82 16.25
CA SER A 9 17.35 -12.39 17.51
C SER A 9 18.02 -11.01 17.48
N GLU A 10 18.18 -10.44 16.28
CA GLU A 10 18.86 -9.15 16.10
C GLU A 10 17.89 -8.00 15.86
N LYS A 11 16.62 -8.26 15.52
CA LYS A 11 15.64 -7.24 15.16
C LYS A 11 15.48 -6.17 16.24
N GLN A 12 15.53 -6.56 17.52
CA GLN A 12 15.46 -5.64 18.66
C GLN A 12 16.59 -4.60 18.70
N LYS A 13 17.72 -4.87 18.06
CA LYS A 13 18.83 -3.91 17.99
C LYS A 13 18.48 -2.64 17.20
N THR A 14 17.46 -2.70 16.34
CA THR A 14 17.00 -1.56 15.54
C THR A 14 16.23 -0.53 16.38
N ARG A 15 15.75 -0.90 17.56
CA ARG A 15 15.00 -0.01 18.45
C ARG A 15 15.76 1.28 18.79
N ILE A 16 17.05 1.20 19.02
CA ILE A 16 17.90 2.37 19.33
C ILE A 16 17.85 3.40 18.19
N LEU A 17 17.95 2.92 16.93
CA LEU A 17 17.88 3.81 15.77
C LEU A 17 16.45 4.30 15.51
N TRP A 18 15.45 3.51 15.87
CA TRP A 18 14.04 3.91 15.81
C TRP A 18 13.76 5.06 16.77
N GLU A 19 14.14 4.94 18.03
CA GLU A 19 14.00 5.97 19.07
C GLU A 19 14.71 7.29 18.70
N GLU A 20 15.89 7.20 18.03
CA GLU A 20 16.61 8.38 17.51
C GLU A 20 15.85 9.06 16.35
N ALA A 21 15.22 8.26 15.48
CA ALA A 21 14.65 8.76 14.23
C ALA A 21 13.17 9.16 14.35
N PHE A 22 12.42 8.48 15.21
CA PHE A 22 10.96 8.61 15.42
C PHE A 22 10.66 8.95 16.87
N PHE A 23 11.28 10.03 17.36
CA PHE A 23 11.19 10.48 18.75
C PHE A 23 9.79 10.97 19.14
N GLU A 24 8.88 11.15 18.16
CA GLU A 24 7.48 11.53 18.39
C GLU A 24 6.61 10.32 18.74
N ASP A 25 7.07 9.09 18.47
CA ASP A 25 6.35 7.87 18.82
C ASP A 25 6.36 7.69 20.34
N SER A 26 5.21 7.37 20.91
CA SER A 26 5.11 7.08 22.35
C SER A 26 5.89 5.82 22.75
N ASP A 27 6.33 5.73 24.00
CA ASP A 27 6.99 4.53 24.54
C ASP A 27 6.08 3.30 24.40
N SER A 28 4.77 3.45 24.62
CA SER A 28 3.80 2.38 24.53
C SER A 28 3.59 1.90 23.09
N PHE A 29 3.60 2.80 22.11
CA PHE A 29 3.57 2.42 20.70
C PHE A 29 4.85 1.68 20.30
N GLN A 30 6.01 2.17 20.70
CA GLN A 30 7.29 1.50 20.45
C GLN A 30 7.33 0.11 21.08
N ASP A 31 6.84 -0.05 22.32
CA ASP A 31 6.74 -1.35 22.99
C ASP A 31 5.81 -2.31 22.22
N TYR A 32 4.66 -1.85 21.74
CA TYR A 32 3.80 -2.61 20.86
C TYR A 32 4.53 -3.02 19.57
N TYR A 33 5.15 -2.06 18.89
CA TYR A 33 5.82 -2.31 17.61
C TYR A 33 6.93 -3.36 17.78
N PHE A 34 7.84 -3.19 18.73
CA PHE A 34 8.98 -4.08 18.95
C PHE A 34 8.63 -5.41 19.61
N SER A 35 7.55 -5.49 20.38
CA SER A 35 7.10 -6.77 20.98
C SER A 35 6.18 -7.58 20.08
N TYR A 36 5.45 -6.95 19.16
CA TYR A 36 4.45 -7.60 18.33
C TYR A 36 4.74 -7.47 16.82
N LYS A 37 4.73 -6.26 16.28
CA LYS A 37 4.74 -6.02 14.84
C LYS A 37 6.07 -6.40 14.16
N VAL A 38 7.20 -6.07 14.79
CA VAL A 38 8.55 -6.32 14.24
C VAL A 38 8.85 -7.79 13.98
N LYS A 39 8.17 -8.71 14.65
CA LYS A 39 8.37 -10.17 14.48
C LYS A 39 8.11 -10.62 13.04
N GLU A 40 7.15 -10.00 12.38
CA GLU A 40 6.77 -10.35 11.02
C GLU A 40 7.63 -9.67 9.96
N ASN A 41 8.30 -8.59 10.32
CA ASN A 41 9.08 -7.79 9.39
C ASN A 41 10.39 -8.47 9.00
N GLN A 42 10.79 -8.30 7.74
CA GLN A 42 12.17 -8.48 7.33
C GLN A 42 12.89 -7.14 7.47
N ILE A 43 14.02 -7.10 8.15
CA ILE A 43 14.75 -5.86 8.38
C ILE A 43 16.06 -5.89 7.61
N LEU A 44 16.20 -5.00 6.62
CA LEU A 44 17.44 -4.74 5.93
C LEU A 44 18.22 -3.66 6.68
N ALA A 45 19.40 -3.98 7.16
CA ALA A 45 20.22 -3.07 7.96
C ALA A 45 21.58 -2.80 7.29
N GLY A 46 22.03 -1.57 7.44
CA GLY A 46 23.41 -1.15 7.15
C GLY A 46 24.20 -1.06 8.44
N GLU A 47 25.27 -1.85 8.53
CA GLU A 47 26.13 -1.94 9.73
C GLU A 47 27.50 -1.31 9.49
N GLU A 48 28.01 -0.58 10.50
CA GLU A 48 29.40 -0.10 10.56
C GLU A 48 29.95 -0.37 11.96
N SER A 49 31.11 -1.05 12.01
CA SER A 49 31.78 -1.38 13.29
C SER A 49 30.84 -2.05 14.32
N GLY A 50 29.96 -2.95 13.84
CA GLY A 50 29.02 -3.70 14.67
C GLY A 50 27.81 -2.91 15.16
N LYS A 51 27.58 -1.69 14.64
CA LYS A 51 26.41 -0.87 14.95
C LYS A 51 25.53 -0.71 13.73
N ILE A 52 24.22 -0.79 13.92
CA ILE A 52 23.22 -0.46 12.89
C ILE A 52 23.23 1.06 12.73
N VAL A 53 23.51 1.51 11.50
CA VAL A 53 23.58 2.94 11.16
C VAL A 53 22.50 3.35 10.15
N SER A 54 21.85 2.38 9.51
CA SER A 54 20.70 2.61 8.64
C SER A 54 19.82 1.36 8.61
N MET A 55 18.52 1.52 8.41
CA MET A 55 17.57 0.40 8.41
C MET A 55 16.37 0.68 7.51
N ILE A 56 15.75 -0.40 7.03
CA ILE A 56 14.44 -0.44 6.39
C ILE A 56 13.71 -1.68 6.91
N HIS A 57 12.52 -1.51 7.44
CA HIS A 57 11.66 -2.61 7.82
C HIS A 57 10.67 -2.90 6.67
N ARG A 58 10.68 -4.10 6.13
CA ARG A 58 9.73 -4.62 5.15
C ARG A 58 8.61 -5.31 5.92
N ASN A 59 7.47 -4.66 6.01
CA ASN A 59 6.29 -5.18 6.70
C ASN A 59 5.35 -5.85 5.69
N PRO A 60 5.19 -7.18 5.70
CA PRO A 60 4.44 -7.89 4.68
C PRO A 60 2.92 -7.72 4.87
N TYR A 61 2.26 -7.36 3.78
CA TYR A 61 0.80 -7.35 3.68
C TYR A 61 0.31 -8.29 2.58
N LEU A 62 -0.85 -8.90 2.81
CA LEU A 62 -1.62 -9.56 1.77
C LEU A 62 -2.68 -8.56 1.28
N LEU A 63 -2.56 -8.14 0.03
CA LEU A 63 -3.46 -7.16 -0.57
C LEU A 63 -4.43 -7.83 -1.53
N THR A 64 -5.66 -7.38 -1.54
CA THR A 64 -6.56 -7.56 -2.68
C THR A 64 -6.12 -6.59 -3.78
N VAL A 65 -5.95 -7.07 -5.02
CA VAL A 65 -5.55 -6.25 -6.17
C VAL A 65 -6.41 -6.63 -7.38
N GLY A 66 -7.54 -5.95 -7.52
CA GLY A 66 -8.52 -6.26 -8.56
C GLY A 66 -9.07 -7.68 -8.44
N LYS A 67 -9.59 -8.21 -9.58
CA LYS A 67 -10.18 -9.53 -9.65
C LYS A 67 -9.40 -10.46 -10.60
N ASP A 68 -9.45 -11.76 -10.34
CA ASP A 68 -8.93 -12.79 -11.23
C ASP A 68 -9.89 -13.05 -12.42
N ARG A 69 -9.60 -14.09 -13.20
CA ARG A 69 -10.42 -14.47 -14.37
C ARG A 69 -11.81 -14.99 -13.99
N GLU A 70 -11.96 -15.53 -12.79
CA GLU A 70 -13.20 -16.08 -12.25
C GLU A 70 -14.03 -15.03 -11.49
N GLY A 71 -13.52 -13.80 -11.38
CA GLY A 71 -14.16 -12.70 -10.66
C GLY A 71 -13.88 -12.69 -9.15
N ASN A 72 -13.00 -13.57 -8.64
CA ASN A 72 -12.59 -13.57 -7.26
C ASN A 72 -11.53 -12.48 -6.99
N PRO A 73 -11.46 -11.95 -5.75
CA PRO A 73 -10.38 -11.03 -5.37
C PRO A 73 -9.00 -11.66 -5.61
N ARG A 74 -8.15 -11.00 -6.40
CA ARG A 74 -6.77 -11.40 -6.58
C ARG A 74 -5.96 -11.01 -5.36
N LEU A 75 -5.23 -11.95 -4.80
CA LEU A 75 -4.42 -11.73 -3.61
C LEU A 75 -2.93 -11.67 -3.97
N TRP A 76 -2.29 -10.56 -3.65
CA TRP A 76 -0.85 -10.36 -3.81
C TRP A 76 -0.18 -9.98 -2.50
N ARG A 77 1.02 -10.52 -2.30
CA ARG A 77 1.91 -10.01 -1.28
C ARG A 77 2.53 -8.69 -1.75
N SER A 78 2.55 -7.71 -0.88
CA SER A 78 3.24 -6.44 -1.05
C SER A 78 3.84 -6.02 0.28
N ASP A 79 5.00 -5.37 0.26
CA ASP A 79 5.63 -4.91 1.50
C ASP A 79 5.34 -3.41 1.72
N TYR A 80 4.92 -3.10 2.93
CA TYR A 80 4.89 -1.75 3.45
C TYR A 80 6.25 -1.42 4.05
N LEU A 81 6.94 -0.44 3.47
CA LEU A 81 8.25 -0.02 3.94
C LEU A 81 8.11 0.98 5.09
N VAL A 82 8.52 0.56 6.27
CA VAL A 82 8.45 1.37 7.49
C VAL A 82 9.81 1.45 8.17
N GLY A 83 9.96 2.33 9.15
CA GLY A 83 11.20 2.45 9.89
C GLY A 83 12.42 2.75 9.01
N VAL A 84 12.22 3.51 7.92
CA VAL A 84 13.30 3.91 7.02
C VAL A 84 14.12 5.00 7.69
N ALA A 85 15.22 4.61 8.32
CA ALA A 85 16.03 5.51 9.12
C ALA A 85 17.52 5.40 8.84
N THR A 86 18.23 6.50 9.10
CA THR A 86 19.69 6.59 9.09
C THR A 86 20.13 7.46 10.24
N ALA A 87 21.09 6.97 11.03
CA ALA A 87 21.66 7.66 12.18
C ALA A 87 22.13 9.08 11.80
N LEU A 88 21.87 10.07 12.66
CA LEU A 88 22.11 11.48 12.39
C LEU A 88 23.52 11.76 11.85
N ASN A 89 24.53 11.15 12.45
CA ASN A 89 25.93 11.32 12.06
C ASN A 89 26.32 10.57 10.77
N ARG A 90 25.39 9.85 10.12
CA ARG A 90 25.56 9.11 8.86
C ARG A 90 24.66 9.60 7.74
N ARG A 91 23.78 10.56 8.00
CA ARG A 91 22.93 11.20 6.98
C ARG A 91 23.78 11.91 5.93
N GLY A 92 23.25 12.03 4.71
CA GLY A 92 23.95 12.63 3.57
C GLY A 92 25.07 11.81 2.94
N ARG A 93 25.33 10.57 3.43
CA ARG A 93 26.38 9.66 2.92
C ARG A 93 25.85 8.56 2.00
N GLY A 94 24.60 8.63 1.61
CA GLY A 94 23.96 7.65 0.71
C GLY A 94 23.64 6.30 1.35
N CYS A 95 23.64 6.18 2.68
CA CYS A 95 23.31 4.93 3.37
C CYS A 95 21.91 4.43 3.01
N MET A 96 20.89 5.26 3.20
CA MET A 96 19.50 4.95 2.85
C MET A 96 19.36 4.57 1.38
N ARG A 97 20.01 5.33 0.45
CA ARG A 97 19.97 5.00 -0.98
C ARG A 97 20.45 3.57 -1.27
N LYS A 98 21.56 3.15 -0.66
CA LYS A 98 22.11 1.80 -0.85
C LYS A 98 21.15 0.73 -0.34
N LEU A 99 20.54 0.96 0.83
CA LEU A 99 19.55 0.03 1.39
C LEU A 99 18.30 -0.05 0.52
N LEU A 100 17.76 1.09 0.10
CA LEU A 100 16.51 1.11 -0.67
C LEU A 100 16.70 0.48 -2.05
N VAL A 101 17.81 0.74 -2.74
CA VAL A 101 18.12 0.09 -4.01
C VAL A 101 18.23 -1.44 -3.83
N GLN A 102 18.97 -1.90 -2.82
CA GLN A 102 19.08 -3.33 -2.51
C GLN A 102 17.70 -3.94 -2.18
N CYS A 103 16.91 -3.25 -1.38
CA CYS A 103 15.56 -3.67 -1.01
C CYS A 103 14.66 -3.84 -2.24
N LEU A 104 14.67 -2.88 -3.17
CA LEU A 104 13.90 -2.94 -4.42
C LEU A 104 14.37 -4.10 -5.32
N GLU A 105 15.69 -4.33 -5.45
CA GLU A 105 16.23 -5.44 -6.20
C GLU A 105 15.86 -6.81 -5.60
N ASP A 106 15.84 -6.91 -4.27
CA ASP A 106 15.44 -8.14 -3.57
C ASP A 106 13.95 -8.41 -3.77
N MET A 107 13.09 -7.40 -3.61
CA MET A 107 11.67 -7.50 -3.90
C MET A 107 11.40 -7.87 -5.37
N TYR A 108 12.19 -7.33 -6.31
CA TYR A 108 12.09 -7.73 -7.73
C TYR A 108 12.40 -9.22 -7.92
N ARG A 109 13.46 -9.75 -7.27
CA ARG A 109 13.82 -11.19 -7.33
C ARG A 109 12.72 -12.07 -6.69
N GLU A 110 11.99 -11.54 -5.74
CA GLU A 110 10.84 -12.20 -5.10
C GLU A 110 9.55 -12.10 -5.94
N ASP A 111 9.61 -11.51 -7.14
CA ASP A 111 8.46 -11.27 -8.04
C ASP A 111 7.35 -10.43 -7.38
N MET A 112 7.74 -9.49 -6.51
CA MET A 112 6.81 -8.60 -5.84
C MET A 112 6.27 -7.56 -6.81
N PRO A 113 4.93 -7.42 -6.98
CA PRO A 113 4.37 -6.52 -7.99
C PRO A 113 4.65 -5.05 -7.70
N PHE A 114 4.53 -4.64 -6.46
CA PHE A 114 4.79 -3.27 -6.00
C PHE A 114 5.09 -3.25 -4.50
N CYS A 115 5.59 -2.12 -4.01
CA CYS A 115 5.70 -1.81 -2.59
C CYS A 115 5.13 -0.42 -2.32
N PHE A 116 4.87 -0.12 -1.05
CA PHE A 116 4.29 1.16 -0.65
C PHE A 116 4.85 1.64 0.69
N LEU A 117 4.67 2.91 0.98
CA LEU A 117 5.11 3.55 2.21
C LEU A 117 4.28 4.82 2.51
N MET A 118 4.24 5.22 3.77
CA MET A 118 3.78 6.54 4.17
C MET A 118 5.02 7.44 4.32
N PRO A 119 5.19 8.47 3.49
CA PRO A 119 6.39 9.29 3.54
C PRO A 119 6.29 10.33 4.67
N ALA A 120 7.34 10.44 5.50
CA ALA A 120 7.50 11.60 6.37
C ALA A 120 7.75 12.89 5.53
N ASP A 121 8.45 12.74 4.40
CA ASP A 121 8.68 13.78 3.40
C ASP A 121 8.80 13.10 2.02
N GLU A 122 7.92 13.45 1.08
CA GLU A 122 7.91 12.87 -0.26
C GLU A 122 9.23 13.04 -1.01
N ARG A 123 9.94 14.15 -0.78
CA ARG A 123 11.23 14.47 -1.42
C ARG A 123 12.30 13.42 -1.15
N ILE A 124 12.16 12.62 -0.10
CA ILE A 124 13.05 11.51 0.22
C ILE A 124 12.89 10.37 -0.78
N TYR A 125 11.67 10.13 -1.25
CA TYR A 125 11.31 8.94 -2.03
C TYR A 125 11.10 9.21 -3.53
N LEU A 126 10.83 10.46 -3.93
CA LEU A 126 10.74 10.85 -5.33
C LEU A 126 11.99 10.44 -6.15
N PRO A 127 13.26 10.57 -5.64
CA PRO A 127 14.46 10.13 -6.37
C PRO A 127 14.58 8.61 -6.57
N PHE A 128 13.65 7.84 -6.00
CA PHE A 128 13.53 6.38 -6.14
C PHE A 128 12.28 5.96 -6.89
N ASP A 129 11.69 6.88 -7.66
CA ASP A 129 10.51 6.69 -8.50
C ASP A 129 9.26 6.26 -7.72
N PHE A 130 9.16 6.59 -6.42
CA PHE A 130 7.90 6.49 -5.69
C PHE A 130 6.99 7.66 -6.07
N THR A 131 5.69 7.39 -6.08
CA THR A 131 4.65 8.40 -6.35
C THR A 131 3.45 8.16 -5.46
N TYR A 132 2.64 9.18 -5.23
CA TYR A 132 1.39 8.99 -4.51
C TYR A 132 0.44 8.05 -5.27
N ILE A 133 -0.16 7.13 -4.54
CA ILE A 133 -1.14 6.15 -5.04
C ILE A 133 -2.44 6.17 -4.24
N PHE A 134 -2.46 6.85 -3.10
CA PHE A 134 -3.63 6.94 -2.23
C PHE A 134 -3.75 8.31 -1.59
N ARG A 135 -4.98 8.82 -1.53
CA ARG A 135 -5.37 10.00 -0.73
C ARG A 135 -6.16 9.52 0.46
N GLN A 136 -5.63 9.76 1.67
CA GLN A 136 -6.32 9.46 2.91
C GLN A 136 -7.56 10.35 3.04
N PRO A 137 -8.77 9.80 3.04
CA PRO A 137 -9.96 10.57 3.33
C PRO A 137 -10.10 10.76 4.84
N PHE A 138 -10.33 12.00 5.25
CA PHE A 138 -10.67 12.33 6.62
C PHE A 138 -12.19 12.49 6.71
N TRP A 139 -12.84 11.44 7.15
CA TRP A 139 -14.28 11.43 7.38
C TRP A 139 -14.60 11.79 8.83
N LYS A 140 -15.70 12.46 9.03
CA LYS A 140 -16.28 12.71 10.35
C LYS A 140 -17.58 11.96 10.49
N LEU A 141 -17.77 11.32 11.64
CA LEU A 141 -19.03 10.67 11.97
C LEU A 141 -20.14 11.73 12.12
N ARG A 142 -21.26 11.54 11.41
CA ARG A 142 -22.46 12.35 11.64
C ARG A 142 -23.09 11.89 12.94
N ASP A 143 -23.29 12.83 13.83
CA ASP A 143 -24.10 12.57 15.02
C ASP A 143 -25.59 12.52 14.63
N SER A 144 -26.12 11.32 14.52
CA SER A 144 -27.54 11.10 14.21
C SER A 144 -28.35 10.80 15.47
N GLY A 145 -27.71 10.68 16.63
CA GLY A 145 -28.35 10.22 17.88
C GLY A 145 -28.85 8.77 17.83
N GLN A 146 -28.70 8.09 16.68
CA GLN A 146 -29.21 6.74 16.44
C GLN A 146 -28.11 5.67 16.48
N LEU A 147 -26.83 6.09 16.38
CA LEU A 147 -25.69 5.19 16.36
C LEU A 147 -25.26 4.81 17.77
N LYS A 148 -25.23 3.51 18.05
CA LYS A 148 -24.63 2.93 19.26
C LYS A 148 -23.23 2.42 18.95
N LYS A 149 -22.27 2.68 19.85
CA LYS A 149 -20.92 2.12 19.80
C LYS A 149 -20.85 0.91 20.71
N GLU A 150 -20.41 -0.23 20.18
CA GLU A 150 -20.16 -1.46 20.94
C GLU A 150 -18.71 -1.87 20.73
N LYS A 151 -17.96 -2.10 21.82
CA LYS A 151 -16.54 -2.47 21.72
C LYS A 151 -16.38 -3.80 21.00
N VAL A 152 -15.47 -3.85 20.03
CA VAL A 152 -15.09 -5.08 19.34
C VAL A 152 -14.34 -6.01 20.31
N THR A 153 -14.73 -7.30 20.33
CA THR A 153 -14.07 -8.34 21.13
C THR A 153 -13.47 -9.40 20.22
N LYS A 154 -12.59 -10.25 20.75
CA LYS A 154 -11.92 -11.30 19.94
C LYS A 154 -12.91 -12.27 19.30
N GLU A 155 -14.02 -12.56 19.96
CA GLU A 155 -15.07 -13.45 19.46
C GLU A 155 -15.72 -12.92 18.19
N SER A 156 -15.71 -11.58 17.99
CA SER A 156 -16.30 -10.93 16.83
C SER A 156 -15.30 -10.69 15.68
N TYR A 157 -14.01 -10.97 15.84
CA TYR A 157 -12.97 -10.63 14.84
C TYR A 157 -13.28 -11.21 13.46
N LYS A 158 -13.70 -12.45 13.37
CA LYS A 158 -14.03 -13.10 12.09
C LYS A 158 -15.15 -12.37 11.35
N ASP A 159 -16.22 -12.02 12.05
CA ASP A 159 -17.37 -11.33 11.46
C ASP A 159 -17.03 -9.88 11.09
N VAL A 160 -16.26 -9.21 11.94
CA VAL A 160 -15.77 -7.85 11.68
C VAL A 160 -14.85 -7.83 10.46
N ALA A 161 -13.90 -8.75 10.35
CA ALA A 161 -13.02 -8.85 9.18
C ALA A 161 -13.80 -9.14 7.90
N GLY A 162 -14.78 -10.03 7.96
CA GLY A 162 -15.69 -10.31 6.84
C GLY A 162 -16.45 -9.07 6.38
N TRP A 163 -17.01 -8.31 7.32
CA TRP A 163 -17.72 -7.07 7.04
C TRP A 163 -16.79 -6.00 6.43
N MET A 164 -15.57 -5.85 6.98
CA MET A 164 -14.57 -4.89 6.46
C MET A 164 -14.21 -5.21 5.01
N ASN A 165 -13.91 -6.47 4.69
CA ASN A 165 -13.59 -6.86 3.32
C ASN A 165 -14.76 -6.60 2.38
N ALA A 166 -15.98 -7.02 2.75
CA ALA A 166 -17.17 -6.78 1.93
C ALA A 166 -17.42 -5.28 1.68
N TRP A 167 -17.24 -4.44 2.70
CA TRP A 167 -17.35 -2.99 2.57
C TRP A 167 -16.29 -2.41 1.62
N LEU A 168 -15.03 -2.84 1.75
CA LEU A 168 -13.91 -2.39 0.90
C LEU A 168 -14.09 -2.83 -0.54
N GLU A 169 -14.46 -4.07 -0.79
CA GLU A 169 -14.66 -4.66 -2.13
C GLU A 169 -15.73 -3.93 -2.96
N THR A 170 -16.67 -3.25 -2.32
CA THR A 170 -17.68 -2.43 -3.04
C THR A 170 -17.12 -1.13 -3.60
N GLN A 171 -15.94 -0.68 -3.17
CA GLN A 171 -15.44 0.66 -3.44
C GLN A 171 -14.01 0.69 -3.99
N TYR A 172 -13.19 -0.36 -3.71
CA TYR A 172 -11.75 -0.34 -3.97
C TYR A 172 -11.27 -1.64 -4.60
N ASP A 173 -10.39 -1.53 -5.59
CA ASP A 173 -9.69 -2.66 -6.18
C ASP A 173 -8.45 -3.07 -5.37
N VAL A 174 -7.84 -2.12 -4.62
CA VAL A 174 -6.61 -2.35 -3.85
C VAL A 174 -6.81 -2.00 -2.39
N PHE A 175 -6.67 -2.99 -1.51
CA PHE A 175 -6.72 -2.80 -0.05
C PHE A 175 -6.07 -3.99 0.66
N ALA A 176 -5.61 -3.80 1.90
CA ALA A 176 -5.10 -4.90 2.70
C ALA A 176 -6.26 -5.85 3.08
N LYS A 177 -6.06 -7.16 2.87
CA LYS A 177 -7.05 -8.16 3.26
C LYS A 177 -7.16 -8.22 4.78
N ARG A 178 -8.37 -8.14 5.28
CA ARG A 178 -8.69 -8.21 6.70
C ARG A 178 -8.94 -9.67 7.09
N ASP A 179 -8.31 -10.11 8.16
CA ASP A 179 -8.55 -11.39 8.83
C ASP A 179 -8.45 -11.19 10.35
N GLU A 180 -8.61 -12.27 11.11
CA GLU A 180 -8.54 -12.22 12.57
C GLU A 180 -7.16 -11.74 13.07
N ARG A 181 -6.08 -12.09 12.35
CA ARG A 181 -4.72 -11.65 12.68
C ARG A 181 -4.54 -10.15 12.45
N TYR A 182 -5.07 -9.64 11.32
CA TYR A 182 -5.09 -8.21 11.06
C TYR A 182 -5.79 -7.45 12.17
N LEU A 183 -6.97 -7.93 12.61
CA LEU A 183 -7.72 -7.29 13.70
C LEU A 183 -7.02 -7.38 15.05
N ASP A 184 -6.36 -8.51 15.36
CA ASP A 184 -5.54 -8.62 16.58
C ASP A 184 -4.41 -7.59 16.59
N GLY A 185 -3.75 -7.37 15.44
CA GLY A 185 -2.74 -6.32 15.27
C GLY A 185 -3.31 -4.91 15.44
N LEU A 186 -4.39 -4.60 14.72
CA LEU A 186 -5.06 -3.29 14.78
C LEU A 186 -5.55 -2.96 16.21
N VAL A 187 -6.15 -3.92 16.91
CA VAL A 187 -6.62 -3.68 18.28
C VAL A 187 -5.45 -3.42 19.23
N LYS A 188 -4.34 -4.18 19.12
CA LYS A 188 -3.14 -3.94 19.93
C LYS A 188 -2.48 -2.59 19.62
N GLU A 189 -2.44 -2.19 18.34
CA GLU A 189 -1.99 -0.86 17.93
C GLU A 189 -2.83 0.23 18.60
N LEU A 190 -4.15 0.11 18.54
CA LEU A 190 -5.05 1.05 19.20
C LEU A 190 -4.88 1.07 20.72
N GLU A 191 -4.75 -0.11 21.33
CA GLU A 191 -4.56 -0.22 22.79
C GLU A 191 -3.25 0.38 23.26
N SER A 192 -2.16 0.33 22.45
CA SER A 192 -0.89 0.97 22.76
C SER A 192 -1.01 2.49 22.89
N GLU A 193 -1.95 3.07 22.13
CA GLU A 193 -2.29 4.51 22.20
C GLU A 193 -3.58 4.74 23.01
N ALA A 194 -3.87 3.86 23.98
CA ALA A 194 -5.05 3.89 24.83
C ALA A 194 -6.38 3.93 24.05
N GLY A 195 -6.40 3.49 22.79
CA GLY A 195 -7.54 3.51 21.88
C GLY A 195 -8.41 2.26 21.94
N ASN A 196 -9.47 2.26 21.14
CA ASN A 196 -10.38 1.13 21.01
C ASN A 196 -11.02 1.08 19.62
N LEU A 197 -11.42 -0.14 19.22
CA LEU A 197 -12.22 -0.40 18.03
C LEU A 197 -13.68 -0.67 18.43
N TYR A 198 -14.63 -0.04 17.73
CA TYR A 198 -16.06 -0.16 17.99
C TYR A 198 -16.84 -0.55 16.73
N LEU A 199 -17.86 -1.38 16.90
CA LEU A 199 -18.96 -1.54 15.97
C LEU A 199 -19.87 -0.31 16.07
N LEU A 200 -20.28 0.21 14.92
CA LEU A 200 -21.38 1.17 14.83
C LEU A 200 -22.65 0.38 14.51
N LYS A 201 -23.65 0.47 15.38
CA LYS A 201 -24.93 -0.22 15.25
C LYS A 201 -26.08 0.78 15.25
N ILE A 202 -27.14 0.46 14.50
CA ILE A 202 -28.44 1.10 14.58
C ILE A 202 -29.47 0.14 15.12
N GLN A 203 -30.38 0.63 15.91
CA GLN A 203 -31.50 -0.15 16.39
C GLN A 203 -32.61 -0.16 15.34
N THR A 204 -32.91 -1.33 14.80
CA THR A 204 -34.08 -1.56 13.95
C THR A 204 -35.22 -2.14 14.77
N ASN A 205 -36.40 -2.26 14.18
CA ASN A 205 -37.58 -2.81 14.88
C ASN A 205 -37.40 -4.29 15.31
N THR A 206 -36.43 -4.99 14.75
CA THR A 206 -36.24 -6.44 14.96
C THR A 206 -34.91 -6.80 15.61
N ARG A 207 -33.87 -6.00 15.39
CA ARG A 207 -32.50 -6.28 15.88
C ARG A 207 -31.60 -5.05 15.76
N ASP A 208 -30.46 -5.06 16.46
CA ASP A 208 -29.37 -4.14 16.20
C ASP A 208 -28.64 -4.59 14.92
N GLU A 209 -28.45 -3.66 13.98
CA GLU A 209 -27.76 -3.89 12.71
C GLU A 209 -26.43 -3.16 12.69
N MET A 210 -25.35 -3.84 12.29
CA MET A 210 -24.04 -3.26 12.10
C MET A 210 -24.03 -2.41 10.83
N VAL A 211 -23.69 -1.14 10.96
CA VAL A 211 -23.62 -0.16 9.86
C VAL A 211 -22.23 0.44 9.67
N GLY A 212 -21.27 0.07 10.51
CA GLY A 212 -19.90 0.57 10.37
C GLY A 212 -18.97 0.16 11.48
N LEU A 213 -17.74 0.67 11.36
CA LEU A 213 -16.67 0.59 12.33
C LEU A 213 -16.12 1.98 12.64
N TYR A 214 -15.75 2.17 13.88
CA TYR A 214 -15.12 3.39 14.38
C TYR A 214 -13.98 3.03 15.31
N ALA A 215 -12.83 3.65 15.10
CA ALA A 215 -11.73 3.54 16.06
C ALA A 215 -11.27 4.93 16.50
N GLU A 216 -10.86 5.00 17.74
CA GLU A 216 -10.21 6.16 18.33
C GLU A 216 -8.96 5.75 19.08
N TRP A 217 -8.00 6.65 19.15
CA TRP A 217 -6.74 6.49 19.86
C TRP A 217 -6.21 7.83 20.39
N GLY A 218 -5.03 7.84 21.00
CA GLY A 218 -4.35 9.03 21.48
C GLY A 218 -4.28 9.10 22.99
N LEU A 219 -3.06 9.25 23.52
CA LEU A 219 -2.77 9.27 24.97
C LEU A 219 -3.25 10.57 25.62
N GLU A 220 -2.97 11.71 24.99
CA GLU A 220 -3.32 13.02 25.56
C GLU A 220 -4.72 13.46 25.12
N LYS A 221 -5.03 13.29 23.86
CA LYS A 221 -6.29 13.66 23.23
C LYS A 221 -6.83 12.54 22.37
N ARG A 222 -8.11 12.18 22.58
CA ARG A 222 -8.78 11.20 21.75
C ARG A 222 -9.04 11.75 20.38
N GLU A 223 -8.53 11.02 19.36
CA GLU A 223 -8.72 11.33 17.96
C GLU A 223 -9.31 10.12 17.23
N GLN A 224 -10.05 10.38 16.19
CA GLN A 224 -10.58 9.33 15.34
C GLN A 224 -9.44 8.74 14.51
N ARG A 225 -9.20 7.43 14.67
CA ARG A 225 -8.19 6.71 13.89
C ARG A 225 -8.78 6.15 12.59
N LEU A 226 -10.02 5.62 12.65
CA LEU A 226 -10.67 5.06 11.47
C LEU A 226 -12.19 5.23 11.54
N LEU A 227 -12.82 5.35 10.36
CA LEU A 227 -14.28 5.34 10.22
C LEU A 227 -14.66 4.64 8.91
N TYR A 228 -15.22 3.44 9.00
CA TYR A 228 -15.80 2.71 7.88
C TYR A 228 -17.31 2.68 8.06
N THR A 229 -18.04 3.37 7.22
CA THR A 229 -19.50 3.40 7.26
C THR A 229 -20.07 3.99 5.96
N ALA A 230 -21.38 3.85 5.76
CA ALA A 230 -22.05 4.41 4.61
C ALA A 230 -22.03 5.97 4.64
N GLU A 231 -22.14 6.58 3.48
CA GLU A 231 -22.15 8.05 3.31
C GLU A 231 -23.25 8.74 4.13
N THR A 232 -24.34 8.04 4.41
CA THR A 232 -25.43 8.52 5.27
C THR A 232 -24.94 8.90 6.67
N TYR A 233 -23.93 8.19 7.18
CA TYR A 233 -23.41 8.35 8.54
C TYR A 233 -22.06 9.08 8.61
N ARG A 234 -21.52 9.54 7.47
CA ARG A 234 -20.23 10.25 7.44
C ARG A 234 -20.27 11.49 6.57
N VAL A 235 -19.33 12.38 6.81
CA VAL A 235 -19.06 13.57 5.98
C VAL A 235 -17.57 13.57 5.66
N LEU A 236 -17.21 13.76 4.41
CA LEU A 236 -15.82 13.98 4.02
C LEU A 236 -15.42 15.42 4.38
N GLU A 237 -14.43 15.59 5.25
CA GLU A 237 -13.87 16.90 5.58
C GLU A 237 -12.78 17.30 4.58
N LYS A 238 -11.85 16.39 4.30
CA LYS A 238 -10.75 16.57 3.35
C LYS A 238 -10.21 15.22 2.87
N ALA A 239 -9.40 15.24 1.82
CA ALA A 239 -8.59 14.10 1.40
C ALA A 239 -7.18 14.58 1.05
N GLU A 240 -6.16 13.99 1.66
CA GLU A 240 -4.76 14.40 1.50
C GLU A 240 -3.91 13.25 0.94
N PRO A 241 -2.90 13.54 0.11
CA PRO A 241 -1.93 12.53 -0.29
C PRO A 241 -1.31 11.87 0.95
N ALA A 242 -1.30 10.55 1.03
CA ALA A 242 -0.81 9.85 2.22
C ALA A 242 0.18 8.72 1.89
N ILE A 243 -0.17 7.84 0.97
CA ILE A 243 0.66 6.67 0.64
C ILE A 243 1.32 6.87 -0.73
N MET A 244 2.62 6.67 -0.75
CA MET A 244 3.38 6.51 -2.00
C MET A 244 3.60 5.04 -2.29
N GLY A 245 3.58 4.70 -3.57
CA GLY A 245 3.87 3.36 -4.06
C GLY A 245 4.83 3.38 -5.23
N ARG A 246 5.40 2.22 -5.54
CA ARG A 246 6.27 1.98 -6.68
C ARG A 246 6.04 0.58 -7.23
N ILE A 247 5.81 0.47 -8.54
CA ILE A 247 5.85 -0.83 -9.22
C ILE A 247 7.28 -1.37 -9.13
N VAL A 248 7.42 -2.62 -8.67
CA VAL A 248 8.69 -3.32 -8.50
C VAL A 248 8.91 -4.32 -9.65
N ALA A 249 8.03 -5.31 -9.82
CA ALA A 249 8.05 -6.22 -10.95
C ALA A 249 6.92 -5.85 -11.93
N LEU A 250 7.27 -5.14 -13.01
CA LEU A 250 6.30 -4.62 -13.98
C LEU A 250 5.51 -5.74 -14.65
N SER A 251 6.17 -6.81 -15.09
CA SER A 251 5.54 -7.97 -15.71
C SER A 251 4.48 -8.61 -14.82
N ARG A 252 4.74 -8.65 -13.51
CA ARG A 252 3.80 -9.15 -12.51
C ARG A 252 2.65 -8.17 -12.27
N PHE A 253 2.96 -6.88 -12.21
CA PHE A 253 1.96 -5.85 -11.91
C PHE A 253 0.90 -5.74 -13.01
N VAL A 254 1.30 -5.77 -14.29
CA VAL A 254 0.36 -5.63 -15.40
C VAL A 254 -0.68 -6.75 -15.45
N GLU A 255 -0.42 -7.91 -14.84
CA GLU A 255 -1.40 -9.00 -14.74
C GLU A 255 -2.71 -8.59 -14.05
N ALA A 256 -2.75 -7.48 -13.31
CA ALA A 256 -3.98 -6.95 -12.71
C ALA A 256 -4.76 -6.02 -13.65
N ILE A 257 -4.15 -5.56 -14.74
CA ILE A 257 -4.75 -4.58 -15.65
C ILE A 257 -5.59 -5.28 -16.72
N ARG A 258 -6.70 -4.66 -17.13
CA ARG A 258 -7.69 -5.22 -18.06
C ARG A 258 -8.11 -4.17 -19.09
N LEU A 259 -8.77 -4.60 -20.14
CA LEU A 259 -9.59 -3.71 -20.96
C LEU A 259 -10.82 -3.26 -20.18
N LYS A 260 -11.31 -2.06 -20.51
CA LYS A 260 -12.60 -1.58 -20.01
C LYS A 260 -13.74 -2.42 -20.59
N ASP A 261 -14.77 -2.66 -19.81
CA ASP A 261 -15.93 -3.48 -20.22
C ASP A 261 -16.67 -2.92 -21.44
N SER A 262 -16.52 -1.61 -21.71
CA SER A 262 -17.10 -0.94 -22.88
C SER A 262 -16.35 -1.20 -24.21
N ILE A 263 -15.22 -1.91 -24.19
CA ILE A 263 -14.40 -2.19 -25.36
C ILE A 263 -14.85 -3.51 -25.97
N GLU A 264 -15.24 -3.50 -27.24
CA GLU A 264 -15.74 -4.69 -27.97
C GLU A 264 -14.64 -5.60 -28.50
N THR A 265 -13.39 -5.09 -28.66
CA THR A 265 -12.26 -5.89 -29.11
C THR A 265 -11.86 -6.92 -28.09
N GLU A 266 -11.58 -8.16 -28.52
CA GLU A 266 -11.16 -9.24 -27.64
C GLU A 266 -9.79 -8.96 -27.01
N GLU A 267 -8.89 -8.32 -27.76
CA GLU A 267 -7.52 -7.99 -27.34
C GLU A 267 -7.08 -6.64 -27.91
N ALA A 268 -6.33 -5.89 -27.14
CA ALA A 268 -5.58 -4.72 -27.58
C ALA A 268 -4.09 -4.92 -27.30
N VAL A 269 -3.25 -4.42 -28.19
CA VAL A 269 -1.79 -4.45 -28.06
C VAL A 269 -1.26 -3.03 -28.12
N PHE A 270 -0.43 -2.66 -27.13
CA PHE A 270 0.23 -1.37 -27.07
C PHE A 270 1.74 -1.55 -27.14
N TYR A 271 2.43 -0.57 -27.70
CA TYR A 271 3.87 -0.47 -27.57
C TYR A 271 4.19 0.30 -26.29
N LEU A 272 4.70 -0.39 -25.29
CA LEU A 272 5.01 0.19 -23.99
C LEU A 272 6.53 0.38 -23.84
N HIS A 273 6.96 1.62 -23.77
CA HIS A 273 8.33 1.98 -23.42
C HIS A 273 8.35 2.52 -22.00
N VAL A 274 9.00 1.79 -21.09
CA VAL A 274 9.12 2.16 -19.67
C VAL A 274 10.55 2.60 -19.37
N GLN A 275 10.67 3.72 -18.70
CA GLN A 275 11.95 4.22 -18.17
C GLN A 275 12.03 3.91 -16.68
N ASP A 276 12.93 3.01 -16.29
CA ASP A 276 13.21 2.66 -14.88
C ASP A 276 14.72 2.62 -14.61
N LYS A 277 15.24 3.70 -14.05
CA LYS A 277 16.69 3.84 -13.82
C LYS A 277 17.22 2.94 -12.69
N LEU A 278 16.36 2.51 -11.78
CA LEU A 278 16.74 1.70 -10.62
C LEU A 278 16.61 0.20 -10.89
N LEU A 279 15.50 -0.21 -11.49
CA LEU A 279 15.22 -1.60 -11.83
C LEU A 279 15.24 -1.78 -13.35
N LYS A 280 16.42 -1.88 -13.91
CA LYS A 280 16.64 -1.99 -15.37
C LYS A 280 15.86 -3.11 -16.06
N LYS A 281 15.46 -4.13 -15.31
CA LYS A 281 14.63 -5.23 -15.82
C LYS A 281 13.21 -4.84 -16.16
N ASN A 282 12.73 -3.70 -15.65
CA ASN A 282 11.44 -3.11 -16.03
C ASN A 282 11.54 -2.25 -17.30
N GLU A 283 12.75 -1.79 -17.65
CA GLU A 283 12.92 -0.98 -18.86
C GLU A 283 12.48 -1.77 -20.09
N GLY A 284 11.58 -1.16 -20.87
CA GLY A 284 11.13 -1.70 -22.15
C GLY A 284 11.96 -1.18 -23.29
N PRO A 285 11.72 -1.65 -24.52
CA PRO A 285 10.35 -1.74 -25.07
C PRO A 285 9.65 -3.09 -24.87
N TRP A 286 8.35 -3.04 -24.71
CA TRP A 286 7.46 -4.19 -24.56
C TRP A 286 6.29 -4.10 -25.52
N LEU A 287 5.81 -5.25 -26.01
CA LEU A 287 4.44 -5.38 -26.50
C LEU A 287 3.55 -5.71 -25.31
N TRP A 288 2.63 -4.82 -25.00
CA TRP A 288 1.70 -4.99 -23.91
C TRP A 288 0.37 -5.48 -24.41
N HIS A 289 0.10 -6.75 -24.19
CA HIS A 289 -1.12 -7.43 -24.54
C HIS A 289 -2.14 -7.30 -23.41
N ILE A 290 -3.34 -6.89 -23.72
CA ILE A 290 -4.43 -6.70 -22.73
C ILE A 290 -5.73 -7.20 -23.31
N ASN A 291 -6.45 -8.00 -22.55
CA ASN A 291 -7.83 -8.39 -22.84
C ASN A 291 -8.70 -8.23 -21.57
N HIS A 292 -9.95 -8.68 -21.60
CA HIS A 292 -10.88 -8.55 -20.48
C HIS A 292 -10.54 -9.45 -19.28
N THR A 293 -9.71 -10.47 -19.47
CA THR A 293 -9.39 -11.46 -18.41
C THR A 293 -7.92 -11.58 -18.07
N SER A 294 -7.02 -11.10 -18.95
CA SER A 294 -5.58 -11.22 -18.77
C SER A 294 -4.81 -10.04 -19.37
N SER A 295 -3.59 -9.88 -18.92
CA SER A 295 -2.66 -8.88 -19.44
C SER A 295 -1.23 -9.38 -19.19
N TRP A 296 -0.33 -9.17 -20.17
CA TRP A 296 1.07 -9.61 -20.08
C TRP A 296 1.97 -8.77 -20.99
N LEU A 297 3.26 -8.81 -20.70
CA LEU A 297 4.30 -8.15 -21.48
C LEU A 297 5.11 -9.16 -22.29
N GLU A 298 5.35 -8.86 -23.55
CA GLU A 298 6.28 -9.58 -24.42
C GLU A 298 7.46 -8.67 -24.78
N PRO A 299 8.74 -9.12 -24.54
CA PRO A 299 9.90 -8.32 -24.92
C PRO A 299 9.95 -8.09 -26.42
N THR A 300 10.24 -6.87 -26.86
CA THR A 300 10.38 -6.60 -28.31
C THR A 300 11.66 -5.83 -28.59
N HIS A 301 12.33 -6.19 -29.69
CA HIS A 301 13.53 -5.50 -30.17
C HIS A 301 13.29 -4.73 -31.48
N ARG A 302 12.08 -4.82 -32.05
CA ARG A 302 11.78 -4.29 -33.38
C ARG A 302 10.83 -3.09 -33.32
N ARG A 303 11.38 -1.93 -33.63
CA ARG A 303 10.59 -0.72 -33.92
C ARG A 303 9.75 -0.86 -35.22
N GLU A 304 10.18 -1.69 -36.18
CA GLU A 304 9.63 -1.77 -37.54
C GLU A 304 8.24 -2.41 -37.67
N LYS A 305 7.72 -3.09 -36.63
CA LYS A 305 6.32 -3.61 -36.59
C LYS A 305 5.35 -2.72 -35.82
N VAL A 306 5.81 -1.60 -35.31
CA VAL A 306 5.16 -0.82 -34.25
C VAL A 306 4.47 0.44 -34.78
N ASP A 307 4.73 0.84 -36.03
CA ASP A 307 4.20 2.09 -36.62
C ASP A 307 2.66 2.19 -36.64
N THR A 308 1.96 1.08 -36.36
CA THR A 308 0.48 1.03 -36.29
C THR A 308 -0.06 0.91 -34.87
N LEU A 309 0.79 0.66 -33.87
CA LEU A 309 0.40 0.51 -32.47
C LEU A 309 0.42 1.87 -31.77
N CYS A 310 -0.51 2.04 -30.82
CA CYS A 310 -0.45 3.19 -29.92
C CYS A 310 0.73 3.03 -28.98
N GLU A 311 1.58 4.06 -28.93
CA GLU A 311 2.76 4.11 -28.08
C GLU A 311 2.44 4.72 -26.73
N ILE A 312 2.93 4.07 -25.67
CA ILE A 312 2.94 4.54 -24.29
C ILE A 312 4.40 4.66 -23.86
N ASP A 313 4.90 5.88 -23.74
CA ASP A 313 6.27 6.17 -23.28
C ASP A 313 6.21 6.94 -21.95
N LEU A 314 6.50 6.22 -20.85
CA LEU A 314 6.34 6.74 -19.50
C LEU A 314 7.50 6.32 -18.58
N PRO A 315 7.93 7.20 -17.68
CA PRO A 315 8.72 6.76 -16.53
C PRO A 315 7.87 5.89 -15.62
N ILE A 316 8.52 4.92 -14.93
CA ILE A 316 7.84 3.96 -14.05
C ILE A 316 6.99 4.64 -12.97
N GLN A 317 7.41 5.82 -12.51
CA GLN A 317 6.69 6.65 -11.56
C GLN A 317 5.31 7.09 -12.10
N GLU A 318 5.25 7.62 -13.31
CA GLU A 318 3.99 8.05 -13.94
C GLU A 318 3.11 6.85 -14.29
N LEU A 319 3.72 5.76 -14.76
CA LEU A 319 3.03 4.51 -15.01
C LEU A 319 2.39 3.95 -13.72
N THR A 320 3.11 4.01 -12.58
CA THR A 320 2.58 3.61 -11.27
C THR A 320 1.37 4.45 -10.88
N ALA A 321 1.47 5.79 -10.96
CA ALA A 321 0.36 6.68 -10.60
C ALA A 321 -0.89 6.42 -11.47
N TRP A 322 -0.68 6.22 -12.75
CA TRP A 322 -1.77 5.97 -13.69
C TRP A 322 -2.45 4.61 -13.44
N LEU A 323 -1.69 3.53 -13.41
CA LEU A 323 -2.25 2.18 -13.26
C LEU A 323 -2.88 1.95 -11.89
N MET A 324 -2.44 2.66 -10.86
CA MET A 324 -3.08 2.70 -9.53
C MET A 324 -4.30 3.64 -9.46
N GLY A 325 -4.68 4.28 -10.57
CA GLY A 325 -5.85 5.16 -10.65
C GLY A 325 -5.70 6.51 -9.92
N TYR A 326 -4.47 6.93 -9.60
CA TYR A 326 -4.21 8.16 -8.87
C TYR A 326 -4.15 9.41 -9.76
N ALA A 327 -3.44 9.32 -10.89
CA ALA A 327 -3.28 10.41 -11.83
C ALA A 327 -3.07 9.89 -13.25
N VAL A 328 -3.63 10.57 -14.25
CA VAL A 328 -3.44 10.27 -15.67
C VAL A 328 -2.30 11.13 -16.20
N PRO A 329 -1.23 10.53 -16.80
CA PRO A 329 -0.15 11.28 -17.40
C PRO A 329 -0.62 12.15 -18.57
N SER A 330 -0.14 13.37 -18.66
CA SER A 330 -0.50 14.27 -19.76
C SER A 330 0.02 13.81 -21.13
N SER A 331 1.07 12.99 -21.15
CA SER A 331 1.67 12.38 -22.34
C SER A 331 0.99 11.10 -22.78
N LEU A 332 0.00 10.59 -22.03
CA LEU A 332 -0.65 9.32 -22.32
C LEU A 332 -1.44 9.40 -23.63
N CYS A 333 -1.27 8.42 -24.51
CA CYS A 333 -2.06 8.35 -25.74
C CYS A 333 -3.55 8.12 -25.43
N SER A 334 -4.41 8.82 -26.19
CA SER A 334 -5.86 8.79 -26.02
C SER A 334 -6.48 7.38 -26.16
N GLN A 335 -5.86 6.49 -26.94
CA GLN A 335 -6.33 5.11 -27.09
C GLN A 335 -6.12 4.32 -25.79
N ALA A 336 -4.95 4.42 -25.17
CA ALA A 336 -4.65 3.75 -23.91
C ALA A 336 -5.61 4.24 -22.79
N GLU A 337 -5.79 5.56 -22.67
CA GLU A 337 -6.72 6.13 -21.70
C GLU A 337 -8.16 5.63 -21.89
N LYS A 338 -8.62 5.49 -23.15
CA LYS A 338 -9.98 5.02 -23.48
C LYS A 338 -10.16 3.52 -23.24
N GLN A 339 -9.14 2.70 -23.52
CA GLN A 339 -9.28 1.24 -23.55
C GLN A 339 -8.83 0.55 -22.27
N ILE A 340 -7.80 1.06 -21.59
CA ILE A 340 -7.23 0.41 -20.43
C ILE A 340 -8.02 0.76 -19.17
N ARG A 341 -8.44 -0.26 -18.42
CA ARG A 341 -9.00 -0.14 -17.08
C ARG A 341 -7.88 -0.19 -16.07
N CYS A 342 -7.54 0.97 -15.51
CA CYS A 342 -6.69 1.06 -14.33
C CYS A 342 -7.38 0.45 -13.11
N LEU A 343 -6.64 0.19 -12.04
CA LEU A 343 -7.20 -0.19 -10.75
C LEU A 343 -8.10 0.94 -10.22
N GLN A 344 -9.32 0.58 -9.83
CA GLN A 344 -10.33 1.55 -9.38
C GLN A 344 -10.29 1.69 -7.86
N GLY A 345 -9.58 2.69 -7.41
CA GLY A 345 -9.44 2.99 -6.00
C GLY A 345 -8.40 2.12 -5.30
N VAL A 346 -7.54 2.82 -4.61
CA VAL A 346 -6.58 2.26 -3.64
C VAL A 346 -7.04 2.73 -2.26
N PHE A 347 -7.09 1.81 -1.30
CA PHE A 347 -7.37 2.11 0.09
C PHE A 347 -6.32 1.44 0.99
N LEU A 348 -5.33 2.21 1.37
CA LEU A 348 -4.21 1.80 2.21
C LEU A 348 -4.12 2.77 3.39
N ASP A 349 -4.93 2.53 4.40
CA ASP A 349 -4.98 3.32 5.63
C ASP A 349 -4.13 2.74 6.76
N GLU A 350 -3.21 1.87 6.40
CA GLU A 350 -2.23 1.28 7.31
C GLU A 350 -1.29 2.37 7.83
N ILE A 351 -1.24 2.52 9.15
CA ILE A 351 -0.27 3.34 9.88
C ILE A 351 0.54 2.39 10.76
N VAL A 352 1.83 2.57 10.79
CA VAL A 352 2.76 1.81 11.64
C VAL A 352 3.67 2.76 12.34
#